data_ee0292e896ac075295f05bcc3f50a4d1
#
_entry.id   ee0292e896ac075295f05bcc3f50a4d1
#
_cell.length_a   1.000
_cell.length_b   1.000
_cell.length_c   1.000
_cell.angle_alpha   90.00
_cell.angle_beta   90.00
_cell.angle_gamma   90.00
#
_symmetry.space_group_name_H-M   'P 1'
#
loop_
_entity.id
_entity.type
_entity.pdbx_description
1 polymer ?
#
loop_
_entity_poly.entity_id
_entity_poly.type
_entity_poly.pdbx_seq_one_letter_code
_entity_poly.pdbx_strand_id
1 'polypeptide(L)'
;MGNIMTYLKWRGDLTFEERPFCEVDNLVLSELAYLDFSHIVPGVEEGNTLTLAKVSQLYYEQVRKKTCASGPPEDFLSTMAASRRYQGVLLSKLEDVEDPATQTEFTALHIALGDGTVYVAFRGTNDSLMGWREDFSMSFQLMPSQKLAAAYLEKTMDSKECRYRVGGHSKGGNLAVYAAMLLPEEKQAQILNVYSNDGPGLCQEIIDLGSLFEHEAPTKIVASSASGLSQHDGFTWEVEGDSFTTRKELSKEAKFYNEIFDQWIESADREQRETFTKDLFDALEAGG
;
A
#
# COMPACT_ATOMS: atom_id res chain seq x y z
N MET A 1 1.66 -23.62 4.97
CA MET A 1 0.65 -22.84 4.26
C MET A 1 1.34 -22.00 3.20
N GLY A 2 0.63 -21.56 2.16
CA GLY A 2 1.21 -20.72 1.12
C GLY A 2 1.24 -19.25 1.54
N ASN A 3 1.91 -18.42 0.73
CA ASN A 3 1.90 -16.97 0.80
C ASN A 3 1.50 -16.38 -0.57
N ILE A 4 1.59 -15.08 -0.76
CA ILE A 4 1.22 -14.45 -2.03
C ILE A 4 2.04 -14.96 -3.23
N MET A 5 3.31 -15.36 -3.05
CA MET A 5 4.09 -15.99 -4.12
C MET A 5 3.54 -17.38 -4.49
N THR A 6 3.07 -18.14 -3.51
CA THR A 6 2.39 -19.42 -3.76
C THR A 6 1.06 -19.18 -4.47
N TYR A 7 0.30 -18.16 -4.04
CA TYR A 7 -0.95 -17.76 -4.66
C TYR A 7 -0.75 -17.38 -6.14
N LEU A 8 0.24 -16.56 -6.47
CA LEU A 8 0.57 -16.18 -7.85
C LEU A 8 0.82 -17.40 -8.74
N LYS A 9 1.57 -18.39 -8.24
CA LYS A 9 1.89 -19.63 -8.99
C LYS A 9 0.66 -20.53 -9.16
N TRP A 10 -0.23 -20.54 -8.18
CA TRP A 10 -1.43 -21.40 -8.19
C TRP A 10 -2.62 -20.72 -8.88
N ARG A 11 -2.96 -19.48 -8.50
CA ARG A 11 -4.14 -18.75 -8.99
C ARG A 11 -3.84 -17.94 -10.27
N GLY A 12 -2.60 -17.81 -10.64
CA GLY A 12 -2.20 -17.13 -11.87
C GLY A 12 -2.74 -17.75 -13.16
N ASP A 13 -3.37 -18.92 -13.11
CA ASP A 13 -3.99 -19.64 -14.22
C ASP A 13 -5.37 -19.09 -14.64
N LEU A 14 -6.08 -18.37 -13.75
CA LEU A 14 -7.43 -17.85 -13.99
C LEU A 14 -7.43 -16.32 -14.09
N THR A 15 -8.12 -15.80 -15.10
CA THR A 15 -8.33 -14.36 -15.27
C THR A 15 -9.27 -13.78 -14.20
N PHE A 16 -9.39 -12.46 -14.11
CA PHE A 16 -10.35 -11.79 -13.21
C PHE A 16 -11.82 -12.04 -13.62
N GLU A 17 -12.09 -12.37 -14.89
CA GLU A 17 -13.42 -12.76 -15.37
C GLU A 17 -13.77 -14.19 -14.92
N GLU A 18 -12.80 -15.11 -14.99
CA GLU A 18 -12.98 -16.53 -14.60
C GLU A 18 -13.06 -16.70 -13.08
N ARG A 19 -12.34 -15.86 -12.33
CA ARG A 19 -12.37 -15.80 -10.87
C ARG A 19 -12.31 -14.35 -10.41
N PRO A 20 -13.36 -13.83 -9.76
CA PRO A 20 -13.41 -12.44 -9.30
C PRO A 20 -12.22 -12.04 -8.41
N PHE A 21 -11.98 -10.75 -8.35
CA PHE A 21 -11.00 -10.13 -7.47
C PHE A 21 -11.22 -10.51 -6.01
N CYS A 22 -10.16 -10.81 -5.28
CA CYS A 22 -10.19 -11.20 -3.88
C CYS A 22 -9.19 -10.38 -3.03
N GLU A 23 -9.22 -10.58 -1.71
CA GLU A 23 -8.35 -9.87 -0.78
C GLU A 23 -6.84 -10.16 -0.98
N VAL A 24 -6.50 -11.34 -1.51
CA VAL A 24 -5.11 -11.68 -1.81
C VAL A 24 -4.61 -10.92 -3.04
N ASP A 25 -5.47 -10.71 -4.06
CA ASP A 25 -5.14 -9.87 -5.21
C ASP A 25 -4.85 -8.42 -4.76
N ASN A 26 -5.64 -7.91 -3.80
CA ASN A 26 -5.38 -6.59 -3.23
C ASN A 26 -3.95 -6.48 -2.67
N LEU A 27 -3.50 -7.43 -1.85
CA LEU A 27 -2.14 -7.39 -1.31
C LEU A 27 -1.10 -7.51 -2.43
N VAL A 28 -1.29 -8.41 -3.39
CA VAL A 28 -0.39 -8.56 -4.55
C VAL A 28 -0.24 -7.24 -5.30
N LEU A 29 -1.34 -6.51 -5.54
CA LEU A 29 -1.30 -5.23 -6.24
C LEU A 29 -0.75 -4.08 -5.37
N SER A 30 -0.93 -4.16 -4.05
CA SER A 30 -0.30 -3.23 -3.11
C SER A 30 1.22 -3.40 -3.09
N GLU A 31 1.71 -4.65 -3.09
CA GLU A 31 3.14 -4.96 -3.13
C GLU A 31 3.78 -4.58 -4.48
N LEU A 32 3.02 -4.60 -5.57
CA LEU A 32 3.52 -4.17 -6.87
C LEU A 32 3.97 -2.70 -6.87
N ALA A 33 3.34 -1.85 -6.06
CA ALA A 33 3.68 -0.43 -5.96
C ALA A 33 5.05 -0.14 -5.32
N TYR A 34 5.69 -1.14 -4.66
CA TYR A 34 7.04 -1.00 -4.12
C TYR A 34 8.14 -1.06 -5.18
N LEU A 35 7.82 -1.55 -6.38
CA LEU A 35 8.79 -1.59 -7.47
C LEU A 35 8.96 -0.21 -8.11
N ASP A 36 10.20 0.15 -8.38
CA ASP A 36 10.54 1.42 -9.05
C ASP A 36 10.18 1.34 -10.54
N PHE A 37 9.04 1.92 -10.88
CA PHE A 37 8.55 2.03 -12.25
C PHE A 37 8.82 3.40 -12.89
N SER A 38 9.63 4.23 -12.27
CA SER A 38 10.04 5.53 -12.80
C SER A 38 10.61 5.35 -14.22
N HIS A 39 10.18 6.20 -15.14
CA HIS A 39 10.56 6.14 -16.55
C HIS A 39 10.10 4.90 -17.34
N ILE A 40 9.25 4.04 -16.75
CA ILE A 40 8.67 2.87 -17.39
C ILE A 40 7.16 3.03 -17.55
N VAL A 41 6.45 3.20 -16.42
CA VAL A 41 4.99 3.36 -16.44
C VAL A 41 4.66 4.81 -16.77
N PRO A 42 3.71 5.05 -17.70
CA PRO A 42 3.29 6.41 -18.08
C PRO A 42 2.75 7.22 -16.89
N GLY A 43 3.15 8.48 -16.83
CA GLY A 43 2.71 9.43 -15.82
C GLY A 43 1.24 9.86 -15.98
N VAL A 44 0.75 10.64 -15.02
CA VAL A 44 -0.66 11.09 -14.97
C VAL A 44 -1.10 11.83 -16.24
N GLU A 45 -0.22 12.65 -16.82
CA GLU A 45 -0.57 13.50 -17.97
C GLU A 45 -0.36 12.81 -19.34
N GLU A 46 0.26 11.63 -19.36
CA GLU A 46 0.66 11.01 -20.64
C GLU A 46 -0.48 10.29 -21.36
N GLY A 47 -1.54 9.90 -20.65
CA GLY A 47 -2.72 9.25 -21.21
C GLY A 47 -2.51 7.84 -21.78
N ASN A 48 -1.29 7.31 -21.73
CA ASN A 48 -0.93 5.99 -22.23
C ASN A 48 -1.02 4.93 -21.13
N THR A 49 -1.07 3.66 -21.57
CA THR A 49 -1.06 2.50 -20.67
C THR A 49 -0.05 1.47 -21.15
N LEU A 50 0.52 0.68 -20.25
CA LEU A 50 1.37 -0.47 -20.58
C LEU A 50 0.84 -1.72 -19.88
N THR A 51 0.89 -2.85 -20.58
CA THR A 51 0.60 -4.14 -19.94
C THR A 51 1.68 -4.50 -18.95
N LEU A 52 1.32 -5.20 -17.86
CA LEU A 52 2.30 -5.67 -16.87
C LEU A 52 3.41 -6.52 -17.53
N ALA A 53 3.08 -7.33 -18.52
CA ALA A 53 4.06 -8.09 -19.27
C ALA A 53 5.11 -7.17 -19.93
N LYS A 54 4.66 -6.03 -20.52
CA LYS A 54 5.58 -5.07 -21.13
C LYS A 54 6.38 -4.29 -20.07
N VAL A 55 5.75 -3.89 -18.97
CA VAL A 55 6.42 -3.25 -17.85
C VAL A 55 7.52 -4.15 -17.28
N SER A 56 7.22 -5.43 -17.06
CA SER A 56 8.20 -6.42 -16.58
C SER A 56 9.40 -6.54 -17.51
N GLN A 57 9.18 -6.62 -18.84
CA GLN A 57 10.26 -6.64 -19.81
C GLN A 57 11.18 -5.41 -19.66
N LEU A 58 10.60 -4.22 -19.65
CA LEU A 58 11.35 -2.96 -19.57
C LEU A 58 12.08 -2.82 -18.22
N TYR A 59 11.43 -3.23 -17.13
CA TYR A 59 11.99 -3.23 -15.79
C TYR A 59 13.29 -4.03 -15.72
N TYR A 60 13.28 -5.28 -16.17
CA TYR A 60 14.50 -6.12 -16.14
C TYR A 60 15.57 -5.69 -17.15
N GLU A 61 15.20 -4.99 -18.23
CA GLU A 61 16.18 -4.36 -19.12
C GLU A 61 16.93 -3.21 -18.43
N GLN A 62 16.25 -2.45 -17.53
CA GLN A 62 16.83 -1.31 -16.81
C GLN A 62 17.54 -1.74 -15.51
N VAL A 63 16.93 -2.65 -14.72
CA VAL A 63 17.40 -3.05 -13.37
C VAL A 63 18.62 -3.96 -13.40
N ARG A 64 19.02 -4.51 -14.54
CA ARG A 64 20.30 -5.23 -14.68
C ARG A 64 21.53 -4.52 -14.05
N LYS A 65 21.32 -3.33 -13.45
CA LYS A 65 22.36 -2.46 -12.87
C LYS A 65 22.15 -2.08 -11.39
N LYS A 66 21.06 -2.46 -10.73
CA LYS A 66 20.81 -2.08 -9.32
C LYS A 66 20.37 -3.29 -8.49
N THR A 67 21.13 -3.63 -7.46
CA THR A 67 20.69 -4.51 -6.37
C THR A 67 19.98 -3.66 -5.33
N CYS A 68 18.67 -3.82 -5.14
CA CYS A 68 17.96 -3.30 -3.98
C CYS A 68 17.99 -4.33 -2.85
N ALA A 69 18.32 -3.88 -1.64
CA ALA A 69 18.41 -4.73 -0.45
C ALA A 69 17.04 -5.04 0.19
N SER A 70 16.00 -4.27 -0.16
CA SER A 70 14.64 -4.40 0.38
C SER A 70 13.60 -4.27 -0.72
N GLY A 71 12.44 -4.90 -0.52
CA GLY A 71 11.32 -4.88 -1.45
C GLY A 71 10.83 -6.28 -1.82
N PRO A 72 9.91 -6.40 -2.79
CA PRO A 72 9.39 -7.67 -3.26
C PRO A 72 10.51 -8.64 -3.72
N PRO A 73 10.30 -9.96 -3.57
CA PRO A 73 11.23 -10.97 -4.07
C PRO A 73 11.57 -10.76 -5.56
N GLU A 74 12.80 -11.09 -5.96
CA GLU A 74 13.29 -10.86 -7.33
C GLU A 74 12.41 -11.49 -8.41
N ASP A 75 11.78 -12.64 -8.11
CA ASP A 75 10.88 -13.34 -9.05
C ASP A 75 9.42 -12.86 -8.98
N PHE A 76 9.08 -11.90 -8.13
CA PHE A 76 7.70 -11.42 -7.92
C PHE A 76 7.11 -10.86 -9.22
N LEU A 77 7.74 -9.82 -9.78
CA LEU A 77 7.24 -9.18 -11.01
C LEU A 77 7.22 -10.14 -12.20
N SER A 78 8.25 -10.96 -12.36
CA SER A 78 8.31 -11.93 -13.45
C SER A 78 7.24 -13.02 -13.31
N THR A 79 6.96 -13.47 -12.08
CA THR A 79 5.88 -14.43 -11.81
C THR A 79 4.51 -13.83 -12.12
N MET A 80 4.25 -12.59 -11.71
CA MET A 80 3.02 -11.86 -12.08
C MET A 80 2.88 -11.73 -13.60
N ALA A 81 3.92 -11.25 -14.28
CA ALA A 81 3.93 -10.99 -15.70
C ALA A 81 3.79 -12.26 -16.57
N ALA A 82 4.16 -13.42 -16.02
CA ALA A 82 3.98 -14.72 -16.69
C ALA A 82 2.58 -15.31 -16.47
N SER A 83 1.79 -14.80 -15.54
CA SER A 83 0.47 -15.35 -15.19
C SER A 83 -0.62 -14.85 -16.12
N ARG A 84 -1.63 -15.70 -16.43
CA ARG A 84 -2.83 -15.25 -17.18
C ARG A 84 -3.60 -14.17 -16.42
N ARG A 85 -3.55 -14.20 -15.09
CA ARG A 85 -4.31 -13.30 -14.23
C ARG A 85 -3.81 -11.85 -14.32
N TYR A 86 -2.49 -11.65 -14.35
CA TYR A 86 -1.91 -10.31 -14.23
C TYR A 86 -1.18 -9.82 -15.47
N GLN A 87 -0.73 -10.70 -16.40
CA GLN A 87 0.09 -10.28 -17.55
C GLN A 87 -0.54 -9.16 -18.40
N GLY A 88 -1.87 -9.15 -18.49
CA GLY A 88 -2.65 -8.23 -19.33
C GLY A 88 -3.19 -7.01 -18.58
N VAL A 89 -2.99 -6.89 -17.26
CA VAL A 89 -3.42 -5.67 -16.54
C VAL A 89 -2.65 -4.47 -17.05
N LEU A 90 -3.31 -3.30 -17.07
CA LEU A 90 -2.75 -2.10 -17.66
C LEU A 90 -2.31 -1.12 -16.56
N LEU A 91 -1.02 -0.77 -16.56
CA LEU A 91 -0.44 0.20 -15.64
C LEU A 91 -0.41 1.59 -16.29
N SER A 92 -0.75 2.61 -15.52
CA SER A 92 -0.80 4.01 -15.98
C SER A 92 -0.81 4.98 -14.80
N LYS A 93 -0.79 6.26 -15.13
CA LYS A 93 -0.96 7.37 -14.19
C LYS A 93 0.03 7.30 -13.00
N LEU A 94 1.25 6.85 -13.27
CA LEU A 94 2.28 6.85 -12.23
C LEU A 94 2.54 8.29 -11.77
N GLU A 95 2.51 8.49 -10.46
CA GLU A 95 3.03 9.68 -9.80
C GLU A 95 4.05 9.22 -8.76
N ASP A 96 5.26 9.73 -8.86
CA ASP A 96 6.36 9.40 -7.97
C ASP A 96 7.05 10.69 -7.56
N VAL A 97 6.95 11.02 -6.27
CA VAL A 97 7.44 12.27 -5.68
C VAL A 97 8.38 11.94 -4.55
N GLU A 98 9.58 12.48 -4.63
CA GLU A 98 10.56 12.47 -3.56
C GLU A 98 11.01 13.91 -3.30
N ASP A 99 10.67 14.45 -2.11
CA ASP A 99 11.02 15.80 -1.70
C ASP A 99 11.77 15.77 -0.36
N PRO A 100 13.10 15.87 -0.40
CA PRO A 100 13.92 15.91 0.81
C PRO A 100 13.66 17.13 1.70
N ALA A 101 13.18 18.25 1.14
CA ALA A 101 12.94 19.48 1.89
C ALA A 101 11.73 19.35 2.81
N THR A 102 10.71 18.64 2.37
CA THR A 102 9.50 18.33 3.15
C THR A 102 9.53 16.93 3.74
N GLN A 103 10.60 16.17 3.52
CA GLN A 103 10.76 14.78 3.94
C GLN A 103 9.59 13.90 3.45
N THR A 104 9.19 14.07 2.19
CA THR A 104 8.02 13.42 1.63
C THR A 104 8.44 12.40 0.58
N GLU A 105 7.97 11.16 0.73
CA GLU A 105 7.99 10.12 -0.28
C GLU A 105 6.55 9.72 -0.63
N PHE A 106 6.20 9.82 -1.91
CA PHE A 106 4.86 9.46 -2.38
C PHE A 106 4.93 8.77 -3.73
N THR A 107 4.31 7.61 -3.85
CA THR A 107 4.14 6.93 -5.13
C THR A 107 2.74 6.35 -5.22
N ALA A 108 2.10 6.55 -6.36
CA ALA A 108 0.81 5.96 -6.67
C ALA A 108 0.70 5.63 -8.15
N LEU A 109 -0.10 4.61 -8.49
CA LEU A 109 -0.39 4.24 -9.87
C LEU A 109 -1.77 3.61 -10.02
N HIS A 110 -2.30 3.64 -11.23
CA HIS A 110 -3.51 2.93 -11.63
C HIS A 110 -3.16 1.60 -12.28
N ILE A 111 -3.91 0.56 -11.93
CA ILE A 111 -3.83 -0.79 -12.46
C ILE A 111 -5.22 -1.17 -12.94
N ALA A 112 -5.49 -1.06 -14.25
CA ALA A 112 -6.78 -1.47 -14.82
C ALA A 112 -6.81 -2.99 -14.95
N LEU A 113 -7.82 -3.60 -14.33
CA LEU A 113 -8.00 -5.05 -14.29
C LEU A 113 -8.84 -5.51 -15.49
N GLY A 114 -8.73 -6.79 -15.83
CA GLY A 114 -9.50 -7.38 -16.93
C GLY A 114 -11.02 -7.44 -16.69
N ASP A 115 -11.48 -7.20 -15.46
CA ASP A 115 -12.89 -7.18 -15.05
C ASP A 115 -13.58 -5.81 -15.26
N GLY A 116 -12.92 -4.84 -15.89
CA GLY A 116 -13.44 -3.50 -16.12
C GLY A 116 -13.31 -2.54 -14.92
N THR A 117 -12.63 -2.96 -13.85
CA THR A 117 -12.35 -2.12 -12.69
C THR A 117 -10.89 -1.65 -12.68
N VAL A 118 -10.61 -0.61 -11.90
CA VAL A 118 -9.25 -0.10 -11.69
C VAL A 118 -8.88 -0.25 -10.23
N TYR A 119 -7.70 -0.79 -9.96
CA TYR A 119 -7.07 -0.73 -8.66
C TYR A 119 -6.10 0.46 -8.61
N VAL A 120 -6.28 1.34 -7.62
CA VAL A 120 -5.35 2.44 -7.35
C VAL A 120 -4.46 2.01 -6.19
N ALA A 121 -3.16 1.83 -6.49
CA ALA A 121 -2.17 1.40 -5.53
C ALA A 121 -1.40 2.59 -4.97
N PHE A 122 -1.31 2.70 -3.65
CA PHE A 122 -0.43 3.61 -2.94
C PHE A 122 0.74 2.84 -2.35
N ARG A 123 1.98 3.29 -2.62
CA ARG A 123 3.18 2.69 -2.06
C ARG A 123 3.31 3.01 -0.58
N GLY A 124 3.74 2.02 0.19
CA GLY A 124 4.19 2.19 1.56
C GLY A 124 5.57 2.81 1.67
N THR A 125 6.14 2.74 2.87
CA THR A 125 7.46 3.29 3.15
C THR A 125 8.54 2.42 2.55
N ASN A 126 9.55 3.07 1.95
CA ASN A 126 10.84 2.42 1.68
C ASN A 126 11.58 2.19 3.02
N ASP A 127 12.64 1.37 3.02
CA ASP A 127 13.52 1.21 4.20
C ASP A 127 14.40 2.46 4.45
N SER A 128 13.90 3.66 4.13
CA SER A 128 14.57 4.92 4.41
C SER A 128 14.23 5.43 5.81
N LEU A 129 15.20 6.02 6.49
CA LEU A 129 14.96 6.70 7.78
C LEU A 129 13.91 7.81 7.65
N MET A 130 13.89 8.50 6.50
CA MET A 130 12.92 9.54 6.19
C MET A 130 11.50 8.98 6.16
N GLY A 131 11.29 7.84 5.50
CA GLY A 131 10.00 7.17 5.44
C GLY A 131 9.52 6.69 6.81
N TRP A 132 10.40 6.08 7.61
CA TRP A 132 10.07 5.66 8.97
C TRP A 132 9.69 6.84 9.88
N ARG A 133 10.38 7.99 9.74
CA ARG A 133 10.03 9.21 10.46
C ARG A 133 8.65 9.73 10.07
N GLU A 134 8.31 9.68 8.80
CA GLU A 134 6.97 10.05 8.30
C GLU A 134 5.89 9.14 8.90
N ASP A 135 6.11 7.82 8.92
CA ASP A 135 5.15 6.85 9.47
C ASP A 135 4.86 7.10 10.95
N PHE A 136 5.90 7.33 11.76
CA PHE A 136 5.72 7.69 13.17
C PHE A 136 4.92 9.00 13.33
N SER A 137 5.19 9.97 12.46
CA SER A 137 4.52 11.29 12.50
C SER A 137 3.05 11.22 12.14
N MET A 138 2.62 10.25 11.33
CA MET A 138 1.20 10.05 10.96
C MET A 138 0.28 9.80 12.15
N SER A 139 0.82 9.32 13.28
CA SER A 139 0.03 9.07 14.49
C SER A 139 -0.45 10.34 15.20
N PHE A 140 0.11 11.52 14.89
CA PHE A 140 -0.19 12.76 15.59
C PHE A 140 -0.31 14.01 14.71
N GLN A 141 -0.02 13.91 13.41
CA GLN A 141 -0.14 15.04 12.47
C GLN A 141 -0.46 14.62 11.06
N LEU A 142 -1.03 15.56 10.30
CA LEU A 142 -1.30 15.39 8.87
C LEU A 142 -0.01 15.54 8.06
N MET A 143 0.34 14.50 7.29
CA MET A 143 1.56 14.47 6.50
C MET A 143 1.36 14.99 5.06
N PRO A 144 2.41 15.53 4.42
CA PRO A 144 2.36 15.96 3.03
C PRO A 144 1.94 14.84 2.07
N SER A 145 2.41 13.60 2.29
CA SER A 145 2.04 12.43 1.47
C SER A 145 0.54 12.13 1.49
N GLN A 146 -0.15 12.36 2.62
CA GLN A 146 -1.60 12.21 2.70
C GLN A 146 -2.32 13.25 1.82
N LYS A 147 -1.85 14.49 1.82
CA LYS A 147 -2.41 15.54 0.93
C LYS A 147 -2.19 15.22 -0.54
N LEU A 148 -1.00 14.71 -0.88
CA LEU A 148 -0.70 14.25 -2.24
C LEU A 148 -1.62 13.09 -2.64
N ALA A 149 -1.83 12.12 -1.75
CA ALA A 149 -2.72 10.99 -2.01
C ALA A 149 -4.17 11.44 -2.29
N ALA A 150 -4.71 12.36 -1.50
CA ALA A 150 -6.06 12.92 -1.73
C ALA A 150 -6.15 13.66 -3.07
N ALA A 151 -5.18 14.54 -3.35
CA ALA A 151 -5.13 15.29 -4.61
C ALA A 151 -4.96 14.37 -5.83
N TYR A 152 -4.10 13.35 -5.71
CA TYR A 152 -3.88 12.35 -6.75
C TYR A 152 -5.17 11.59 -7.06
N LEU A 153 -5.82 11.03 -6.04
CA LEU A 153 -7.02 10.23 -6.21
C LEU A 153 -8.16 11.06 -6.80
N GLU A 154 -8.36 12.29 -6.29
CA GLU A 154 -9.37 13.21 -6.83
C GLU A 154 -9.09 13.57 -8.29
N LYS A 155 -7.84 13.86 -8.67
CA LYS A 155 -7.45 14.22 -10.02
C LYS A 155 -7.59 13.05 -10.99
N THR A 156 -7.23 11.84 -10.57
CA THR A 156 -7.06 10.68 -11.47
C THR A 156 -8.30 9.81 -11.62
N MET A 157 -9.29 9.92 -10.74
CA MET A 157 -10.62 9.31 -10.90
C MET A 157 -11.48 10.17 -11.83
N ASP A 158 -11.19 10.13 -13.12
CA ASP A 158 -11.75 11.02 -14.15
C ASP A 158 -12.93 10.41 -14.93
N SER A 159 -13.11 9.10 -14.90
CA SER A 159 -14.19 8.41 -15.59
C SER A 159 -15.37 8.11 -14.66
N LYS A 160 -16.55 8.63 -14.99
CA LYS A 160 -17.78 8.38 -14.23
C LYS A 160 -18.30 6.93 -14.37
N GLU A 161 -17.90 6.22 -15.41
CA GLU A 161 -18.33 4.85 -15.68
C GLU A 161 -17.42 3.82 -15.02
N CYS A 162 -16.23 4.23 -14.59
CA CYS A 162 -15.25 3.33 -13.99
C CYS A 162 -15.57 3.07 -12.52
N ARG A 163 -15.28 1.87 -12.06
CA ARG A 163 -15.32 1.49 -10.65
C ARG A 163 -13.90 1.26 -10.15
N TYR A 164 -13.65 1.72 -8.94
CA TYR A 164 -12.30 1.74 -8.37
C TYR A 164 -12.21 0.88 -7.11
N ARG A 165 -11.08 0.23 -6.94
CA ARG A 165 -10.59 -0.27 -5.66
C ARG A 165 -9.36 0.54 -5.30
N VAL A 166 -9.23 0.91 -4.05
CA VAL A 166 -8.12 1.74 -3.59
C VAL A 166 -7.42 1.00 -2.48
N GLY A 167 -6.10 0.94 -2.50
CA GLY A 167 -5.40 0.21 -1.45
C GLY A 167 -3.90 0.43 -1.43
N GLY A 168 -3.27 -0.11 -0.38
CA GLY A 168 -1.84 -0.09 -0.18
C GLY A 168 -1.45 -0.92 1.04
N HIS A 169 -0.17 -1.17 1.18
CA HIS A 169 0.43 -1.83 2.33
C HIS A 169 1.17 -0.79 3.19
N SER A 170 1.20 -0.98 4.50
CA SER A 170 1.86 -0.07 5.43
C SER A 170 1.36 1.38 5.29
N LYS A 171 2.23 2.36 5.19
CA LYS A 171 1.87 3.77 4.90
C LYS A 171 0.88 3.88 3.74
N GLY A 172 1.05 3.09 2.67
CA GLY A 172 0.14 3.07 1.53
C GLY A 172 -1.31 2.74 1.90
N GLY A 173 -1.53 1.89 2.89
CA GLY A 173 -2.86 1.61 3.44
C GLY A 173 -3.48 2.82 4.14
N ASN A 174 -2.71 3.56 4.93
CA ASN A 174 -3.14 4.82 5.52
C ASN A 174 -3.50 5.86 4.45
N LEU A 175 -2.64 6.02 3.42
CA LEU A 175 -2.88 6.94 2.31
C LEU A 175 -4.16 6.60 1.55
N ALA A 176 -4.43 5.31 1.32
CA ALA A 176 -5.63 4.83 0.64
C ALA A 176 -6.90 5.21 1.40
N VAL A 177 -6.93 4.98 2.71
CA VAL A 177 -8.07 5.34 3.57
C VAL A 177 -8.26 6.85 3.60
N TYR A 178 -7.19 7.61 3.87
CA TYR A 178 -7.22 9.07 3.94
C TYR A 178 -7.73 9.69 2.64
N ALA A 179 -7.16 9.28 1.49
CA ALA A 179 -7.53 9.81 0.19
C ALA A 179 -9.01 9.53 -0.15
N ALA A 180 -9.46 8.30 0.06
CA ALA A 180 -10.84 7.91 -0.22
C ALA A 180 -11.86 8.67 0.66
N MET A 181 -11.50 8.92 1.92
CA MET A 181 -12.35 9.62 2.89
C MET A 181 -12.60 11.09 2.47
N LEU A 182 -11.62 11.75 1.85
CA LEU A 182 -11.70 13.17 1.48
C LEU A 182 -12.28 13.42 0.07
N LEU A 183 -12.57 12.38 -0.70
CA LEU A 183 -13.19 12.53 -2.01
C LEU A 183 -14.59 13.16 -1.91
N PRO A 184 -15.02 13.91 -2.93
CA PRO A 184 -16.42 14.26 -3.10
C PRO A 184 -17.32 13.02 -3.14
N GLU A 185 -18.53 13.10 -2.59
CA GLU A 185 -19.48 11.98 -2.47
C GLU A 185 -19.72 11.26 -3.81
N GLU A 186 -19.80 11.99 -4.91
CA GLU A 186 -19.97 11.43 -6.26
C GLU A 186 -18.81 10.51 -6.69
N LYS A 187 -17.58 10.79 -6.24
CA LYS A 187 -16.40 9.95 -6.50
C LYS A 187 -16.30 8.80 -5.49
N GLN A 188 -16.66 9.06 -4.23
CA GLN A 188 -16.76 7.99 -3.23
C GLN A 188 -17.72 6.88 -3.69
N ALA A 189 -18.87 7.24 -4.30
CA ALA A 189 -19.83 6.28 -4.85
C ALA A 189 -19.27 5.39 -5.98
N GLN A 190 -18.12 5.72 -6.56
CA GLN A 190 -17.43 4.89 -7.55
C GLN A 190 -16.46 3.88 -6.91
N ILE A 191 -16.15 4.02 -5.62
CA ILE A 191 -15.25 3.14 -4.92
C ILE A 191 -16.00 1.88 -4.48
N LEU A 192 -15.49 0.72 -4.89
CA LEU A 192 -16.00 -0.58 -4.48
C LEU A 192 -15.48 -0.98 -3.11
N ASN A 193 -14.18 -0.78 -2.88
CA ASN A 193 -13.50 -1.14 -1.64
C ASN A 193 -12.29 -0.24 -1.40
N VAL A 194 -11.98 -0.02 -0.13
CA VAL A 194 -10.71 0.54 0.32
C VAL A 194 -9.99 -0.52 1.16
N TYR A 195 -8.70 -0.72 0.87
CA TYR A 195 -7.88 -1.73 1.54
C TYR A 195 -6.71 -1.07 2.26
N SER A 196 -6.63 -1.30 3.55
CA SER A 196 -5.46 -0.96 4.37
C SER A 196 -4.81 -2.26 4.84
N ASN A 197 -3.71 -2.63 4.20
CA ASN A 197 -2.95 -3.81 4.56
C ASN A 197 -1.91 -3.41 5.60
N ASP A 198 -2.23 -3.64 6.88
CA ASP A 198 -1.38 -3.31 8.03
C ASP A 198 -0.88 -1.84 8.05
N GLY A 199 -1.76 -0.92 7.62
CA GLY A 199 -1.47 0.51 7.63
C GLY A 199 -1.64 1.12 9.03
N PRO A 200 -0.84 2.15 9.37
CA PRO A 200 -1.04 2.92 10.60
C PRO A 200 -2.42 3.57 10.60
N GLY A 201 -3.02 3.72 11.78
CA GLY A 201 -4.29 4.41 11.96
C GLY A 201 -4.21 5.89 11.59
N LEU A 202 -5.36 6.52 11.45
CA LEU A 202 -5.48 7.97 11.27
C LEU A 202 -5.45 8.68 12.62
N CYS A 203 -4.82 9.85 12.70
CA CYS A 203 -4.91 10.68 13.90
C CYS A 203 -6.32 11.25 14.10
N GLN A 204 -6.69 11.58 15.35
CA GLN A 204 -8.05 12.01 15.70
C GLN A 204 -8.51 13.24 14.91
N GLU A 205 -7.62 14.19 14.64
CA GLU A 205 -7.94 15.38 13.86
C GLU A 205 -8.42 15.04 12.44
N ILE A 206 -7.90 13.99 11.85
CA ILE A 206 -8.31 13.52 10.51
C ILE A 206 -9.66 12.79 10.59
N ILE A 207 -9.85 11.96 11.62
CA ILE A 207 -11.11 11.26 11.83
C ILE A 207 -12.27 12.24 11.97
N ASP A 208 -12.05 13.35 12.67
CA ASP A 208 -13.05 14.40 12.90
C ASP A 208 -13.40 15.20 11.62
N LEU A 209 -12.51 15.19 10.61
CA LEU A 209 -12.71 15.90 9.34
C LEU A 209 -13.52 15.12 8.31
N GLY A 210 -13.58 13.80 8.41
CA GLY A 210 -14.18 12.93 7.41
C GLY A 210 -15.58 12.47 7.77
N SER A 211 -16.49 12.46 6.80
CA SER A 211 -17.63 11.56 6.83
C SER A 211 -17.08 10.16 6.60
N LEU A 212 -16.80 9.44 7.68
CA LEU A 212 -16.40 8.05 7.60
C LEU A 212 -17.47 7.27 6.82
N PHE A 213 -17.01 6.42 5.89
CA PHE A 213 -17.87 5.43 5.30
C PHE A 213 -18.66 4.73 6.43
N GLU A 214 -19.97 4.67 6.36
CA GLU A 214 -20.83 4.04 7.38
C GLU A 214 -20.57 2.53 7.55
N HIS A 215 -19.54 1.99 6.91
CA HIS A 215 -19.18 0.58 6.93
C HIS A 215 -17.83 0.39 7.63
N GLU A 216 -17.90 -0.01 8.89
CA GLU A 216 -16.76 -0.64 9.56
C GLU A 216 -16.38 -1.91 8.80
N ALA A 217 -15.28 -1.87 8.05
CA ALA A 217 -14.71 -3.09 7.52
C ALA A 217 -14.18 -3.92 8.70
N PRO A 218 -14.55 -5.20 8.82
CA PRO A 218 -14.08 -6.02 9.93
C PRO A 218 -12.55 -6.13 9.86
N THR A 219 -11.88 -5.71 10.94
CA THR A 219 -10.44 -5.89 11.09
C THR A 219 -10.12 -7.37 11.20
N LYS A 220 -9.30 -7.89 10.27
CA LYS A 220 -8.86 -9.28 10.27
C LYS A 220 -7.44 -9.38 10.82
N ILE A 221 -7.22 -10.28 11.76
CA ILE A 221 -5.88 -10.64 12.21
C ILE A 221 -5.37 -11.72 11.27
N VAL A 222 -4.51 -11.35 10.33
CA VAL A 222 -3.94 -12.27 9.36
C VAL A 222 -2.83 -13.10 10.01
N ALA A 223 -2.81 -14.40 9.74
CA ALA A 223 -1.74 -15.26 10.18
C ALA A 223 -0.48 -15.01 9.32
N SER A 224 0.68 -14.93 9.99
CA SER A 224 1.98 -14.78 9.33
C SER A 224 2.89 -15.95 9.70
N SER A 225 3.73 -16.36 8.77
CA SER A 225 4.80 -17.34 8.99
C SER A 225 6.00 -16.75 9.74
N ALA A 226 6.07 -15.41 9.83
CA ALA A 226 7.09 -14.68 10.59
C ALA A 226 6.62 -14.32 12.02
N SER A 227 7.49 -13.72 12.80
CA SER A 227 7.23 -13.26 14.16
C SER A 227 7.80 -11.86 14.40
N GLY A 228 7.30 -11.16 15.40
CA GLY A 228 7.72 -9.80 15.74
C GLY A 228 7.45 -8.82 14.58
N LEU A 229 8.33 -7.86 14.37
CA LEU A 229 8.17 -6.84 13.32
C LEU A 229 8.14 -7.40 11.90
N SER A 230 8.74 -8.59 11.67
CA SER A 230 8.70 -9.24 10.36
C SER A 230 7.30 -9.71 9.96
N GLN A 231 6.31 -9.71 10.85
CA GLN A 231 4.90 -9.99 10.51
C GLN A 231 4.30 -8.88 9.65
N HIS A 232 4.88 -7.69 9.67
CA HIS A 232 4.48 -6.57 8.84
C HIS A 232 4.73 -6.81 7.34
N ASP A 233 5.70 -7.65 7.00
CA ASP A 233 5.99 -8.01 5.61
C ASP A 233 4.86 -8.87 5.01
N GLY A 234 4.14 -8.33 4.01
CA GLY A 234 3.02 -8.98 3.33
C GLY A 234 3.38 -10.32 2.68
N PHE A 235 4.66 -10.53 2.30
CA PHE A 235 5.13 -11.82 1.75
C PHE A 235 5.19 -12.94 2.80
N THR A 236 5.08 -12.62 4.08
CA THR A 236 5.01 -13.60 5.18
C THR A 236 3.58 -14.00 5.54
N TRP A 237 2.56 -13.32 5.00
CA TRP A 237 1.17 -13.58 5.33
C TRP A 237 0.70 -14.91 4.75
N GLU A 238 -0.01 -15.67 5.57
CA GLU A 238 -0.46 -17.00 5.21
C GLU A 238 -1.72 -16.95 4.35
N VAL A 239 -1.66 -17.59 3.19
CA VAL A 239 -2.74 -17.66 2.21
C VAL A 239 -3.25 -19.10 2.08
N GLU A 240 -4.58 -19.26 2.10
CA GLU A 240 -5.29 -20.50 1.82
C GLU A 240 -6.39 -20.24 0.78
N GLY A 241 -6.20 -20.79 -0.42
CA GLY A 241 -7.11 -20.50 -1.54
C GLY A 241 -7.07 -19.03 -1.95
N ASP A 242 -8.21 -18.37 -1.95
CA ASP A 242 -8.40 -16.97 -2.33
C ASP A 242 -8.50 -16.03 -1.10
N SER A 243 -8.10 -16.50 0.07
CA SER A 243 -8.25 -15.77 1.33
C SER A 243 -6.99 -15.85 2.20
N PHE A 244 -6.85 -14.90 3.10
CA PHE A 244 -5.85 -15.00 4.15
C PHE A 244 -6.31 -15.95 5.26
N THR A 245 -5.39 -16.72 5.78
CA THR A 245 -5.59 -17.44 7.04
C THR A 245 -5.66 -16.44 8.18
N THR A 246 -6.71 -16.52 9.01
CA THR A 246 -6.90 -15.58 10.12
C THR A 246 -6.74 -16.25 11.48
N ARG A 247 -6.28 -15.47 12.46
CA ARG A 247 -6.22 -15.87 13.86
C ARG A 247 -7.33 -15.18 14.64
N LYS A 248 -7.82 -15.85 15.68
CA LYS A 248 -8.83 -15.26 16.58
C LYS A 248 -8.25 -14.22 17.52
N GLU A 249 -6.97 -14.33 17.82
CA GLU A 249 -6.26 -13.46 18.76
C GLU A 249 -4.84 -13.16 18.26
N LEU A 250 -4.33 -12.01 18.63
CA LEU A 250 -2.91 -11.67 18.46
C LEU A 250 -2.03 -12.62 19.26
N SER A 251 -0.79 -12.83 18.79
CA SER A 251 0.21 -13.53 19.57
C SER A 251 0.53 -12.77 20.87
N LYS A 252 1.15 -13.44 21.85
CA LYS A 252 1.51 -12.80 23.12
C LYS A 252 2.48 -11.64 22.90
N GLU A 253 3.42 -11.82 21.98
CA GLU A 253 4.40 -10.81 21.58
C GLU A 253 3.71 -9.61 20.94
N ALA A 254 2.78 -9.84 20.01
CA ALA A 254 2.03 -8.77 19.35
C ALA A 254 1.13 -8.01 20.35
N LYS A 255 0.48 -8.72 21.29
CA LYS A 255 -0.28 -8.07 22.39
C LYS A 255 0.61 -7.18 23.24
N PHE A 256 1.80 -7.66 23.59
CA PHE A 256 2.76 -6.90 24.39
C PHE A 256 3.22 -5.61 23.67
N TYR A 257 3.55 -5.70 22.37
CA TYR A 257 3.92 -4.52 21.59
C TYR A 257 2.75 -3.56 21.44
N ASN A 258 1.54 -4.04 21.16
CA ASN A 258 0.35 -3.19 21.08
C ASN A 258 0.10 -2.46 22.39
N GLU A 259 0.16 -3.16 23.53
CA GLU A 259 -0.03 -2.54 24.84
C GLU A 259 1.01 -1.43 25.13
N ILE A 260 2.27 -1.61 24.69
CA ILE A 260 3.30 -0.58 24.83
C ILE A 260 2.99 0.63 23.94
N PHE A 261 2.64 0.38 22.66
CA PHE A 261 2.31 1.46 21.72
C PHE A 261 1.04 2.20 22.15
N ASP A 262 0.00 1.49 22.55
CA ASP A 262 -1.25 2.08 23.02
C ASP A 262 -1.01 2.94 24.26
N GLN A 263 -0.26 2.43 25.24
CA GLN A 263 0.10 3.19 26.44
C GLN A 263 0.92 4.44 26.11
N TRP A 264 1.84 4.34 25.14
CA TRP A 264 2.63 5.49 24.71
C TRP A 264 1.75 6.53 24.00
N ILE A 265 0.87 6.10 23.08
CA ILE A 265 -0.06 7.00 22.37
C ILE A 265 -1.04 7.66 23.36
N GLU A 266 -1.55 6.92 24.33
CA GLU A 266 -2.50 7.44 25.32
C GLU A 266 -1.85 8.36 26.36
N SER A 267 -0.61 8.07 26.78
CA SER A 267 0.08 8.80 27.84
C SER A 267 0.87 10.02 27.37
N ALA A 268 1.28 10.05 26.10
CA ALA A 268 2.04 11.14 25.52
C ALA A 268 1.10 12.12 24.80
N ASP A 269 1.21 13.40 25.12
CA ASP A 269 0.55 14.45 24.36
C ASP A 269 1.24 14.65 22.98
N ARG A 270 0.65 15.51 22.13
CA ARG A 270 1.17 15.77 20.79
C ARG A 270 2.62 16.28 20.82
N GLU A 271 2.93 17.23 21.68
CA GLU A 271 4.27 17.84 21.79
C GLU A 271 5.31 16.80 22.23
N GLN A 272 4.95 15.92 23.17
CA GLN A 272 5.79 14.82 23.61
C GLN A 272 6.06 13.81 22.49
N ARG A 273 5.05 13.47 21.69
CA ARG A 273 5.21 12.56 20.55
C ARG A 273 6.08 13.17 19.43
N GLU A 274 5.88 14.45 19.11
CA GLU A 274 6.71 15.21 18.18
C GLU A 274 8.17 15.26 18.63
N THR A 275 8.40 15.59 19.91
CA THR A 275 9.75 15.66 20.49
C THR A 275 10.44 14.30 20.47
N PHE A 276 9.74 13.25 20.91
CA PHE A 276 10.28 11.89 20.89
C PHE A 276 10.66 11.43 19.49
N THR A 277 9.76 11.63 18.50
CA THR A 277 10.00 11.26 17.12
C THR A 277 11.23 11.98 16.58
N LYS A 278 11.32 13.30 16.82
CA LYS A 278 12.46 14.10 16.40
C LYS A 278 13.77 13.57 17.01
N ASP A 279 13.82 13.43 18.33
CA ASP A 279 15.03 13.02 19.05
C ASP A 279 15.48 11.60 18.67
N LEU A 280 14.53 10.68 18.45
CA LEU A 280 14.80 9.32 18.00
C LEU A 280 15.48 9.32 16.62
N PHE A 281 14.88 10.01 15.64
CA PHE A 281 15.41 10.03 14.28
C PHE A 281 16.70 10.85 14.16
N ASP A 282 16.82 11.96 14.89
CA ASP A 282 18.08 12.73 14.96
C ASP A 282 19.22 11.86 15.54
N ALA A 283 18.92 11.00 16.53
CA ALA A 283 19.92 10.06 17.09
C ALA A 283 20.27 8.93 16.08
N LEU A 284 19.30 8.42 15.33
CA LEU A 284 19.54 7.41 14.30
C LEU A 284 20.38 7.97 13.15
N GLU A 285 20.10 9.19 12.69
CA GLU A 285 20.88 9.87 11.65
C GLU A 285 22.33 10.16 12.10
N ALA A 286 22.53 10.47 13.38
CA ALA A 286 23.85 10.71 13.95
C ALA A 286 24.67 9.43 14.17
N GLY A 287 24.01 8.29 14.31
CA GLY A 287 24.65 6.99 14.56
C GLY A 287 24.99 6.17 13.32
N GLY A 288 24.47 6.52 12.15
CA GLY A 288 24.71 5.87 10.86
C GLY A 288 25.69 6.63 10.02
#